data_d9a5ba88fc2e31bc0f88d609328d7f39
#
_entry.id   d9a5ba88fc2e31bc0f88d609328d7f39
#
_cell.length_a   1.000
_cell.length_b   1.000
_cell.length_c   1.000
_cell.angle_alpha   90.00
_cell.angle_beta   90.00
_cell.angle_gamma   90.00
#
_symmetry.space_group_name_H-M   'P 1'
#
loop_
_entity.id
_entity.type
_entity.pdbx_description
1 polymer ?
#
loop_
_entity_poly.entity_id
_entity_poly.type
_entity_poly.pdbx_seq_one_letter_code
_entity_poly.pdbx_strand_id
1 'polypeptide(L)'
;KIAIMPSPNNPTGNCFRPKDVEEILSRFNGIVVVDEAYAEYSDNPFVSRVEEFDNLVVLRTFSKAYAMAALRVGYAVSNKKLADMMICVKIPYSLNMISEGAAIAAVKDQDFVKRSVQMVREQRPILDSGLRKLGFETFPSDSNFILARSPIDHKVLVDGLKQRGVLIRDFGAKRRTENCIRTTVGTAEHNALLLEKAEEVISGCR
;
A
#
# COMPACT_ATOMS: atom_id res chain seq x y z
N LYS A 1 -10.30 20.80 12.12
CA LYS A 1 -9.61 19.56 12.54
C LYS A 1 -9.52 18.61 11.34
N ILE A 2 -8.49 17.74 11.31
CA ILE A 2 -8.31 16.77 10.23
C ILE A 2 -8.01 15.41 10.89
N ALA A 3 -8.69 14.34 10.43
CA ALA A 3 -8.37 12.97 10.70
C ALA A 3 -7.84 12.31 9.41
N ILE A 4 -6.74 11.57 9.48
CA ILE A 4 -6.15 10.90 8.31
C ILE A 4 -6.13 9.39 8.58
N MET A 5 -6.67 8.61 7.65
CA MET A 5 -6.84 7.17 7.76
C MET A 5 -6.36 6.48 6.47
N PRO A 6 -5.23 5.77 6.48
CA PRO A 6 -4.83 4.98 5.30
C PRO A 6 -5.64 3.68 5.21
N SER A 7 -6.23 3.41 4.04
CA SER A 7 -7.00 2.19 3.78
C SER A 7 -6.90 1.77 2.31
N PRO A 8 -6.13 0.72 1.99
CA PRO A 8 -5.33 -0.16 2.86
C PRO A 8 -4.22 0.53 3.63
N ASN A 9 -4.00 0.10 4.88
CA ASN A 9 -3.01 0.72 5.76
C ASN A 9 -1.58 0.22 5.48
N ASN A 10 -0.60 1.10 5.55
CA ASN A 10 0.81 0.76 5.53
C ASN A 10 1.41 0.97 6.93
N PRO A 11 1.98 -0.06 7.58
CA PRO A 11 2.52 -1.30 7.00
C PRO A 11 1.61 -2.54 7.12
N THR A 12 0.45 -2.47 7.73
CA THR A 12 -0.35 -3.67 8.10
C THR A 12 -1.07 -4.33 6.92
N GLY A 13 -1.34 -3.58 5.85
CA GLY A 13 -1.96 -4.10 4.62
C GLY A 13 -3.48 -4.17 4.63
N ASN A 14 -4.12 -4.11 5.79
CA ASN A 14 -5.56 -4.25 5.94
C ASN A 14 -6.34 -2.99 5.57
N CYS A 15 -7.57 -3.16 5.11
CA CYS A 15 -8.57 -2.10 5.01
C CYS A 15 -9.31 -1.90 6.33
N PHE A 16 -9.81 -0.68 6.57
CA PHE A 16 -10.85 -0.43 7.56
C PHE A 16 -12.20 -0.92 7.04
N ARG A 17 -13.06 -1.38 7.94
CA ARG A 17 -14.43 -1.73 7.57
C ARG A 17 -15.18 -0.47 7.13
N PRO A 18 -15.91 -0.49 6.00
CA PRO A 18 -16.64 0.69 5.52
C PRO A 18 -17.51 1.35 6.59
N LYS A 19 -18.24 0.57 7.36
CA LYS A 19 -19.10 1.06 8.45
C LYS A 19 -18.34 1.87 9.51
N ASP A 20 -17.12 1.45 9.87
CA ASP A 20 -16.32 2.18 10.87
C ASP A 20 -15.88 3.54 10.35
N VAL A 21 -15.53 3.61 9.05
CA VAL A 21 -15.16 4.88 8.40
C VAL A 21 -16.39 5.78 8.26
N GLU A 22 -17.55 5.25 7.91
CA GLU A 22 -18.83 5.97 7.83
C GLU A 22 -19.23 6.55 9.19
N GLU A 23 -19.05 5.80 10.26
CA GLU A 23 -19.31 6.27 11.61
C GLU A 23 -18.39 7.44 12.00
N ILE A 24 -17.11 7.37 11.61
CA ILE A 24 -16.18 8.49 11.81
C ILE A 24 -16.60 9.69 10.96
N LEU A 25 -16.92 9.51 9.68
CA LEU A 25 -17.39 10.57 8.79
C LEU A 25 -18.62 11.30 9.33
N SER A 26 -19.57 10.55 9.91
CA SER A 26 -20.82 11.11 10.45
C SER A 26 -20.65 11.85 11.79
N ARG A 27 -19.66 11.47 12.60
CA ARG A 27 -19.48 11.99 13.96
C ARG A 27 -18.32 12.99 14.11
N PHE A 28 -17.36 12.97 13.19
CA PHE A 28 -16.18 13.81 13.30
C PHE A 28 -16.46 15.23 12.81
N ASN A 29 -16.36 16.20 13.71
CA ASN A 29 -16.48 17.62 13.35
C ASN A 29 -15.16 18.14 12.77
N GLY A 30 -14.92 17.83 11.50
CA GLY A 30 -13.72 18.18 10.75
C GLY A 30 -13.61 17.38 9.45
N ILE A 31 -12.51 17.51 8.76
CA ILE A 31 -12.25 16.80 7.49
C ILE A 31 -11.67 15.43 7.79
N VAL A 32 -12.20 14.40 7.15
CA VAL A 32 -11.67 13.03 7.17
C VAL A 32 -10.98 12.76 5.84
N VAL A 33 -9.71 12.45 5.91
CA VAL A 33 -8.90 12.08 4.75
C VAL A 33 -8.71 10.57 4.74
N VAL A 34 -9.19 9.89 3.72
CA VAL A 34 -8.92 8.47 3.47
C VAL A 34 -7.79 8.37 2.46
N ASP A 35 -6.62 7.89 2.91
CA ASP A 35 -5.48 7.67 2.01
C ASP A 35 -5.62 6.29 1.35
N GLU A 36 -6.02 6.31 0.10
CA GLU A 36 -6.25 5.16 -0.76
C GLU A 36 -5.06 4.86 -1.70
N ALA A 37 -3.83 5.07 -1.25
CA ALA A 37 -2.64 4.82 -2.06
C ALA A 37 -2.51 3.36 -2.56
N TYR A 38 -3.24 2.42 -1.98
CA TYR A 38 -3.23 1.00 -2.35
C TYR A 38 -4.62 0.47 -2.75
N ALA A 39 -5.60 1.34 -2.96
CA ALA A 39 -6.99 0.94 -3.15
C ALA A 39 -7.26 0.17 -4.45
N GLU A 40 -6.40 0.28 -5.47
CA GLU A 40 -6.53 -0.53 -6.69
C GLU A 40 -6.41 -2.04 -6.41
N TYR A 41 -5.78 -2.44 -5.30
CA TYR A 41 -5.62 -3.83 -4.87
C TYR A 41 -6.74 -4.33 -3.96
N SER A 42 -7.62 -3.43 -3.47
CA SER A 42 -8.73 -3.71 -2.57
C SER A 42 -10.09 -3.67 -3.27
N ASP A 43 -11.15 -4.13 -2.59
CA ASP A 43 -12.47 -4.26 -3.20
C ASP A 43 -13.47 -3.15 -2.80
N ASN A 44 -13.14 -2.34 -1.78
CA ASN A 44 -14.07 -1.36 -1.20
C ASN A 44 -13.47 0.05 -1.14
N PRO A 45 -13.22 0.71 -2.27
CA PRO A 45 -12.69 2.07 -2.28
C PRO A 45 -13.76 3.10 -1.89
N PHE A 46 -13.35 4.13 -1.15
CA PHE A 46 -14.20 5.26 -0.75
C PHE A 46 -14.33 6.35 -1.83
N VAL A 47 -13.51 6.31 -2.87
CA VAL A 47 -13.51 7.35 -3.91
C VAL A 47 -14.87 7.54 -4.59
N SER A 48 -15.67 6.47 -4.74
CA SER A 48 -17.01 6.53 -5.32
C SER A 48 -18.04 7.20 -4.41
N ARG A 49 -17.70 7.46 -3.16
CA ARG A 49 -18.60 7.94 -2.11
C ARG A 49 -18.34 9.38 -1.68
N VAL A 50 -17.48 10.09 -2.40
CA VAL A 50 -17.09 11.47 -2.04
C VAL A 50 -18.26 12.47 -2.08
N GLU A 51 -19.31 12.19 -2.85
CA GLU A 51 -20.51 13.02 -2.90
C GLU A 51 -21.54 12.69 -1.79
N GLU A 52 -21.34 11.57 -1.06
CA GLU A 52 -22.21 11.18 0.05
C GLU A 52 -21.85 11.91 1.37
N PHE A 53 -20.62 12.45 1.47
CA PHE A 53 -20.11 13.04 2.70
C PHE A 53 -19.45 14.40 2.46
N ASP A 54 -19.96 15.42 3.12
CA ASP A 54 -19.47 16.80 2.97
C ASP A 54 -18.05 17.01 3.47
N ASN A 55 -17.52 16.08 4.30
CA ASN A 55 -16.23 16.17 4.96
C ASN A 55 -15.21 15.09 4.51
N LEU A 56 -15.50 14.34 3.43
CA LEU A 56 -14.62 13.30 2.91
C LEU A 56 -13.65 13.83 1.85
N VAL A 57 -12.37 13.55 2.05
CA VAL A 57 -11.32 13.69 1.02
C VAL A 57 -10.65 12.34 0.83
N VAL A 58 -10.55 11.86 -0.39
CA VAL A 58 -9.85 10.63 -0.75
C VAL A 58 -8.56 10.96 -1.48
N LEU A 59 -7.43 10.41 -1.02
CA LEU A 59 -6.13 10.57 -1.68
C LEU A 59 -5.81 9.34 -2.54
N ARG A 60 -5.30 9.56 -3.74
CA ARG A 60 -4.86 8.54 -4.69
C ARG A 60 -3.46 8.85 -5.22
N THR A 61 -2.77 7.84 -5.72
CA THR A 61 -1.41 7.99 -6.21
C THR A 61 -1.13 7.18 -7.48
N PHE A 62 -0.28 7.70 -8.34
CA PHE A 62 0.29 6.95 -9.47
C PHE A 62 1.53 6.12 -9.06
N SER A 63 1.98 6.21 -7.81
CA SER A 63 3.21 5.59 -7.34
C SER A 63 3.15 4.07 -7.19
N LYS A 64 1.94 3.46 -7.15
CA LYS A 64 1.73 2.04 -6.83
C LYS A 64 1.25 1.25 -8.04
N ALA A 65 -0.06 1.10 -8.24
CA ALA A 65 -0.62 0.31 -9.33
C ALA A 65 -0.19 0.78 -10.72
N TYR A 66 0.05 2.07 -10.87
CA TYR A 66 0.55 2.68 -12.12
C TYR A 66 2.07 2.60 -12.29
N ALA A 67 2.84 2.06 -11.32
CA ALA A 67 4.30 1.93 -11.37
C ALA A 67 5.10 3.24 -11.58
N MET A 68 4.53 4.40 -11.24
CA MET A 68 5.11 5.73 -11.52
C MET A 68 5.65 6.43 -10.26
N ALA A 69 6.25 5.69 -9.34
CA ALA A 69 6.70 6.22 -8.04
C ALA A 69 7.69 7.39 -8.15
N ALA A 70 8.60 7.35 -9.15
CA ALA A 70 9.61 8.38 -9.37
C ALA A 70 9.03 9.72 -9.87
N LEU A 71 7.87 9.71 -10.52
CA LEU A 71 7.26 10.92 -11.12
C LEU A 71 6.51 11.78 -10.10
N ARG A 72 6.30 11.32 -8.88
CA ARG A 72 5.70 12.06 -7.77
C ARG A 72 4.31 12.62 -8.07
N VAL A 73 3.44 11.83 -8.72
CA VAL A 73 2.07 12.22 -9.04
C VAL A 73 1.09 11.58 -8.08
N GLY A 74 0.18 12.38 -7.56
CA GLY A 74 -0.99 11.99 -6.78
C GLY A 74 -2.12 12.98 -6.96
N TYR A 75 -3.30 12.62 -6.51
CA TYR A 75 -4.47 13.47 -6.59
C TYR A 75 -5.39 13.27 -5.39
N ALA A 76 -6.21 14.28 -5.12
CA ALA A 76 -7.28 14.23 -4.16
C ALA A 76 -8.63 14.26 -4.86
N VAL A 77 -9.59 13.52 -4.35
CA VAL A 77 -10.99 13.53 -4.80
C VAL A 77 -11.87 13.88 -3.62
N SER A 78 -12.80 14.81 -3.82
CA SER A 78 -13.76 15.25 -2.80
C SER A 78 -14.98 15.89 -3.50
N ASN A 79 -16.00 16.26 -2.73
CA ASN A 79 -17.03 17.12 -3.27
C ASN A 79 -16.47 18.48 -3.73
N LYS A 80 -17.24 19.19 -4.56
CA LYS A 80 -16.79 20.45 -5.18
C LYS A 80 -16.36 21.50 -4.15
N LYS A 81 -17.08 21.65 -3.05
CA LYS A 81 -16.79 22.66 -2.03
C LYS A 81 -15.39 22.47 -1.43
N LEU A 82 -15.04 21.25 -1.04
CA LEU A 82 -13.71 20.93 -0.51
C LEU A 82 -12.61 21.05 -1.59
N ALA A 83 -12.91 20.62 -2.82
CA ALA A 83 -11.98 20.74 -3.93
C ALA A 83 -11.62 22.21 -4.21
N ASP A 84 -12.61 23.11 -4.26
CA ASP A 84 -12.41 24.55 -4.45
C ASP A 84 -11.53 25.14 -3.31
N MET A 85 -11.79 24.75 -2.06
CA MET A 85 -10.97 25.20 -0.92
C MET A 85 -9.51 24.71 -1.02
N MET A 86 -9.28 23.45 -1.43
CA MET A 86 -7.95 22.91 -1.62
C MET A 86 -7.19 23.61 -2.76
N ILE A 87 -7.88 23.97 -3.84
CA ILE A 87 -7.28 24.72 -4.94
C ILE A 87 -6.77 26.10 -4.48
N CYS A 88 -7.49 26.78 -3.59
CA CYS A 88 -7.08 28.11 -3.08
C CYS A 88 -5.75 28.08 -2.31
N VAL A 89 -5.40 26.93 -1.67
CA VAL A 89 -4.19 26.79 -0.86
C VAL A 89 -3.11 25.92 -1.56
N LYS A 90 -3.41 25.38 -2.73
CA LYS A 90 -2.48 24.55 -3.49
C LYS A 90 -1.26 25.36 -3.91
N ILE A 91 -0.07 24.80 -3.67
CA ILE A 91 1.19 25.38 -4.14
C ILE A 91 1.18 25.47 -5.66
N PRO A 92 1.42 26.66 -6.25
CA PRO A 92 1.57 26.80 -7.71
C PRO A 92 2.70 25.90 -8.23
N TYR A 93 2.54 25.41 -9.47
CA TYR A 93 3.58 24.61 -10.16
C TYR A 93 4.01 23.35 -9.41
N SER A 94 3.12 22.76 -8.61
CA SER A 94 3.41 21.56 -7.80
C SER A 94 3.63 20.30 -8.61
N LEU A 95 3.28 20.31 -9.90
CA LEU A 95 3.48 19.19 -10.84
C LEU A 95 4.25 19.68 -12.06
N ASN A 96 5.30 18.95 -12.45
CA ASN A 96 6.03 19.28 -13.67
C ASN A 96 5.33 18.69 -14.92
N MET A 97 5.58 19.29 -16.08
CA MET A 97 4.92 18.94 -17.35
C MET A 97 5.15 17.48 -17.78
N ILE A 98 6.33 16.90 -17.51
CA ILE A 98 6.64 15.51 -17.86
C ILE A 98 5.80 14.55 -17.02
N SER A 99 5.73 14.79 -15.70
CA SER A 99 4.93 13.99 -14.79
C SER A 99 3.44 14.08 -15.11
N GLU A 100 2.95 15.26 -15.48
CA GLU A 100 1.56 15.48 -15.90
C GLU A 100 1.24 14.71 -17.19
N GLY A 101 2.07 14.85 -18.22
CA GLY A 101 1.89 14.13 -19.48
C GLY A 101 1.94 12.62 -19.32
N ALA A 102 2.84 12.11 -18.48
CA ALA A 102 2.92 10.69 -18.16
C ALA A 102 1.68 10.20 -17.40
N ALA A 103 1.17 10.98 -16.44
CA ALA A 103 -0.06 10.63 -15.72
C ALA A 103 -1.28 10.57 -16.65
N ILE A 104 -1.42 11.53 -17.57
CA ILE A 104 -2.49 11.54 -18.59
C ILE A 104 -2.41 10.28 -19.47
N ALA A 105 -1.21 9.89 -19.90
CA ALA A 105 -1.01 8.67 -20.68
C ALA A 105 -1.38 7.41 -19.87
N ALA A 106 -0.94 7.34 -18.62
CA ALA A 106 -1.19 6.20 -17.73
C ALA A 106 -2.67 6.01 -17.40
N VAL A 107 -3.44 7.09 -17.22
CA VAL A 107 -4.90 7.00 -17.03
C VAL A 107 -5.59 6.40 -18.25
N LYS A 108 -5.06 6.60 -19.45
CA LYS A 108 -5.61 6.01 -20.67
C LYS A 108 -5.24 4.55 -20.85
N ASP A 109 -4.13 4.07 -20.26
CA ASP A 109 -3.69 2.66 -20.31
C ASP A 109 -4.20 1.88 -19.10
N GLN A 110 -5.51 1.69 -19.02
CA GLN A 110 -6.13 0.92 -17.94
C GLN A 110 -5.79 -0.58 -17.99
N ASP A 111 -5.39 -1.10 -19.14
CA ASP A 111 -5.03 -2.51 -19.28
C ASP A 111 -3.71 -2.83 -18.58
N PHE A 112 -2.75 -1.89 -18.58
CA PHE A 112 -1.54 -2.04 -17.76
C PHE A 112 -1.88 -2.14 -16.26
N VAL A 113 -2.73 -1.24 -15.77
CA VAL A 113 -3.13 -1.22 -14.35
C VAL A 113 -3.86 -2.50 -13.97
N LYS A 114 -4.81 -2.96 -14.80
CA LYS A 114 -5.55 -4.21 -14.57
C LYS A 114 -4.61 -5.42 -14.50
N ARG A 115 -3.66 -5.55 -15.43
CA ARG A 115 -2.67 -6.64 -15.41
C ARG A 115 -1.78 -6.58 -14.16
N SER A 116 -1.32 -5.39 -13.77
CA SER A 116 -0.51 -5.20 -12.55
C SER A 116 -1.27 -5.60 -11.28
N VAL A 117 -2.52 -5.18 -11.17
CA VAL A 117 -3.39 -5.51 -10.03
C VAL A 117 -3.70 -7.00 -10.00
N GLN A 118 -4.04 -7.58 -11.15
CA GLN A 118 -4.34 -9.00 -11.27
C GLN A 118 -3.14 -9.87 -10.86
N MET A 119 -1.95 -9.55 -11.33
CA MET A 119 -0.71 -10.24 -10.93
C MET A 119 -0.54 -10.22 -9.41
N VAL A 120 -0.73 -9.07 -8.76
CA VAL A 120 -0.62 -8.96 -7.30
C VAL A 120 -1.69 -9.81 -6.60
N ARG A 121 -2.94 -9.77 -7.07
CA ARG A 121 -4.05 -10.56 -6.50
C ARG A 121 -3.81 -12.07 -6.59
N GLU A 122 -3.21 -12.54 -7.69
CA GLU A 122 -2.86 -13.95 -7.89
C GLU A 122 -1.65 -14.36 -7.05
N GLN A 123 -0.62 -13.52 -6.99
CA GLN A 123 0.64 -13.84 -6.33
C GLN A 123 0.61 -13.66 -4.81
N ARG A 124 -0.25 -12.78 -4.29
CA ARG A 124 -0.35 -12.52 -2.85
C ARG A 124 -0.66 -13.77 -2.01
N PRO A 125 -1.70 -14.58 -2.33
CA PRO A 125 -1.97 -15.80 -1.57
C PRO A 125 -0.88 -16.86 -1.72
N ILE A 126 -0.17 -16.92 -2.84
CA ILE A 126 0.94 -17.85 -3.06
C ILE A 126 2.11 -17.47 -2.16
N LEU A 127 2.49 -16.18 -2.14
CA LEU A 127 3.55 -15.67 -1.27
C LEU A 127 3.18 -15.82 0.23
N ASP A 128 1.94 -15.51 0.60
CA ASP A 128 1.45 -15.68 1.98
C ASP A 128 1.61 -17.15 2.44
N SER A 129 1.14 -18.08 1.62
CA SER A 129 1.28 -19.53 1.90
C SER A 129 2.74 -19.97 2.01
N GLY A 130 3.62 -19.46 1.12
CA GLY A 130 5.05 -19.75 1.16
C GLY A 130 5.71 -19.26 2.45
N LEU A 131 5.42 -18.01 2.85
CA LEU A 131 5.93 -17.44 4.09
C LEU A 131 5.47 -18.25 5.32
N ARG A 132 4.19 -18.63 5.39
CA ARG A 132 3.67 -19.46 6.49
C ARG A 132 4.37 -20.82 6.60
N LYS A 133 4.68 -21.46 5.46
CA LYS A 133 5.43 -22.73 5.44
C LYS A 133 6.84 -22.59 6.03
N LEU A 134 7.46 -21.42 5.89
CA LEU A 134 8.75 -21.09 6.48
C LEU A 134 8.67 -20.67 7.96
N GLY A 135 7.48 -20.67 8.56
CA GLY A 135 7.23 -20.34 9.96
C GLY A 135 6.92 -18.86 10.24
N PHE A 136 6.70 -18.05 9.23
CA PHE A 136 6.25 -16.66 9.45
C PHE A 136 4.79 -16.62 9.91
N GLU A 137 4.49 -15.70 10.84
CA GLU A 137 3.12 -15.27 11.14
C GLU A 137 2.76 -14.11 10.21
N THR A 138 1.96 -14.36 9.16
CA THR A 138 1.55 -13.34 8.22
C THR A 138 0.26 -12.66 8.64
N PHE A 139 0.11 -11.36 8.32
CA PHE A 139 -1.10 -10.59 8.55
C PHE A 139 -1.92 -10.44 7.26
N PRO A 140 -3.28 -10.45 7.32
CA PRO A 140 -4.12 -10.23 6.15
C PRO A 140 -3.79 -8.91 5.45
N SER A 141 -3.76 -8.93 4.11
CA SER A 141 -3.42 -7.76 3.32
C SER A 141 -4.33 -7.59 2.11
N ASP A 142 -4.80 -6.35 1.91
CA ASP A 142 -5.54 -5.87 0.75
C ASP A 142 -4.66 -4.96 -0.13
N SER A 143 -3.34 -5.01 0.07
CA SER A 143 -2.36 -4.18 -0.65
C SER A 143 -1.42 -5.02 -1.52
N ASN A 144 -0.39 -4.40 -2.09
CA ASN A 144 0.65 -5.08 -2.86
C ASN A 144 1.86 -5.51 -2.01
N PHE A 145 1.68 -5.71 -0.72
CA PHE A 145 2.71 -6.19 0.21
C PHE A 145 2.09 -7.04 1.30
N ILE A 146 2.93 -7.79 2.02
CA ILE A 146 2.56 -8.57 3.19
C ILE A 146 3.42 -8.11 4.36
N LEU A 147 2.80 -7.81 5.50
CA LEU A 147 3.47 -7.71 6.78
C LEU A 147 3.51 -9.11 7.39
N ALA A 148 4.69 -9.53 7.89
CA ALA A 148 4.86 -10.83 8.51
C ALA A 148 5.82 -10.75 9.69
N ARG A 149 5.51 -11.46 10.78
CA ARG A 149 6.46 -11.65 11.88
C ARG A 149 7.41 -12.77 11.53
N SER A 150 8.70 -12.51 11.68
CA SER A 150 9.77 -13.46 11.36
C SER A 150 9.84 -14.60 12.38
N PRO A 151 10.15 -15.85 11.96
CA PRO A 151 10.40 -16.97 12.86
C PRO A 151 11.77 -16.88 13.56
N ILE A 152 12.67 -16.02 13.09
CA ILE A 152 13.99 -15.72 13.66
C ILE A 152 14.11 -14.22 13.93
N ASP A 153 15.20 -13.78 14.54
CA ASP A 153 15.44 -12.33 14.73
C ASP A 153 15.37 -11.57 13.40
N HIS A 154 14.61 -10.48 13.38
CA HIS A 154 14.34 -9.72 12.15
C HIS A 154 15.61 -9.14 11.51
N LYS A 155 16.62 -8.75 12.33
CA LYS A 155 17.88 -8.20 11.80
C LYS A 155 18.69 -9.28 11.10
N VAL A 156 18.78 -10.47 11.73
CA VAL A 156 19.46 -11.63 11.13
C VAL A 156 18.81 -11.98 9.79
N LEU A 157 17.47 -12.00 9.73
CA LEU A 157 16.75 -12.26 8.49
C LEU A 157 17.02 -11.19 7.42
N VAL A 158 16.86 -9.91 7.78
CA VAL A 158 17.02 -8.79 6.83
C VAL A 158 18.43 -8.70 6.30
N ASP A 159 19.44 -8.82 7.17
CA ASP A 159 20.85 -8.78 6.78
C ASP A 159 21.23 -10.01 5.95
N GLY A 160 20.76 -11.19 6.32
CA GLY A 160 20.99 -12.42 5.58
C GLY A 160 20.39 -12.41 4.17
N LEU A 161 19.18 -11.87 4.03
CA LEU A 161 18.52 -11.65 2.72
C LEU A 161 19.27 -10.61 1.88
N LYS A 162 19.69 -9.50 2.50
CA LYS A 162 20.46 -8.45 1.83
C LYS A 162 21.77 -8.97 1.26
N GLN A 163 22.50 -9.81 1.99
CA GLN A 163 23.72 -10.47 1.52
C GLN A 163 23.49 -11.40 0.32
N ARG A 164 22.25 -11.89 0.17
CA ARG A 164 21.80 -12.74 -0.96
C ARG A 164 21.11 -11.96 -2.08
N GLY A 165 21.20 -10.61 -2.06
CA GLY A 165 20.64 -9.74 -3.10
C GLY A 165 19.14 -9.50 -2.97
N VAL A 166 18.48 -9.88 -1.88
CA VAL A 166 17.05 -9.67 -1.64
C VAL A 166 16.84 -8.58 -0.61
N LEU A 167 16.14 -7.50 -0.99
CA LEU A 167 15.82 -6.37 -0.12
C LEU A 167 14.37 -6.41 0.32
N ILE A 168 14.15 -6.42 1.64
CA ILE A 168 12.84 -6.30 2.26
C ILE A 168 12.83 -5.13 3.25
N ARG A 169 11.65 -4.72 3.70
CA ARG A 169 11.53 -3.62 4.65
C ARG A 169 11.48 -4.15 6.08
N ASP A 170 12.43 -3.69 6.91
CA ASP A 170 12.46 -3.95 8.34
C ASP A 170 11.46 -3.05 9.10
N PHE A 171 10.61 -3.66 9.92
CA PHE A 171 9.71 -3.02 10.87
C PHE A 171 9.90 -3.54 12.30
N GLY A 172 10.81 -4.51 12.50
CA GLY A 172 10.95 -5.27 13.74
C GLY A 172 11.34 -4.48 14.97
N ALA A 173 11.99 -3.32 14.81
CA ALA A 173 12.33 -2.43 15.91
C ALA A 173 11.22 -1.46 16.30
N LYS A 174 10.06 -1.44 15.61
CA LYS A 174 8.98 -0.50 15.85
C LYS A 174 7.94 -1.11 16.80
N ARG A 175 7.40 -0.26 17.70
CA ARG A 175 6.30 -0.64 18.58
C ARG A 175 5.11 -1.18 17.80
N ARG A 176 4.53 -2.29 18.24
CA ARG A 176 3.40 -3.03 17.67
C ARG A 176 3.70 -3.79 16.37
N THR A 177 4.94 -3.75 15.90
CA THR A 177 5.40 -4.55 14.77
C THR A 177 6.73 -5.24 15.11
N GLU A 178 6.90 -5.58 16.39
CA GLU A 178 8.10 -6.25 16.90
C GLU A 178 8.37 -7.52 16.11
N ASN A 179 9.62 -7.68 15.70
CA ASN A 179 10.09 -8.78 14.86
C ASN A 179 9.39 -8.93 13.51
N CYS A 180 8.74 -7.86 13.00
CA CYS A 180 8.05 -7.89 11.72
C CYS A 180 8.91 -7.37 10.57
N ILE A 181 8.69 -7.96 9.42
CA ILE A 181 9.18 -7.48 8.11
C ILE A 181 7.99 -7.20 7.19
N ARG A 182 8.20 -6.36 6.19
CA ARG A 182 7.23 -6.17 5.11
C ARG A 182 7.91 -6.50 3.79
N THR A 183 7.29 -7.40 3.04
CA THR A 183 7.74 -7.75 1.69
C THR A 183 6.71 -7.32 0.65
N THR A 184 7.17 -6.86 -0.51
CA THR A 184 6.30 -6.55 -1.65
C THR A 184 5.91 -7.87 -2.34
N VAL A 185 4.66 -7.95 -2.80
CA VAL A 185 4.22 -9.02 -3.69
C VAL A 185 4.79 -8.73 -5.08
N GLY A 186 5.72 -9.55 -5.51
CA GLY A 186 6.38 -9.46 -6.82
C GLY A 186 5.80 -10.43 -7.84
N THR A 187 6.52 -10.63 -8.97
CA THR A 187 6.23 -11.69 -9.92
C THR A 187 6.45 -13.07 -9.30
N ALA A 188 6.01 -14.13 -9.95
CA ALA A 188 6.22 -15.51 -9.47
C ALA A 188 7.71 -15.81 -9.21
N GLU A 189 8.60 -15.37 -10.10
CA GLU A 189 10.04 -15.53 -9.98
C GLU A 189 10.63 -14.77 -8.78
N HIS A 190 10.21 -13.51 -8.58
CA HIS A 190 10.67 -12.72 -7.45
C HIS A 190 10.19 -13.29 -6.11
N ASN A 191 8.95 -13.77 -6.05
CA ASN A 191 8.40 -14.39 -4.85
C ASN A 191 9.09 -15.72 -4.54
N ALA A 192 9.36 -16.56 -5.56
CA ALA A 192 10.10 -17.80 -5.40
C ALA A 192 11.52 -17.55 -4.89
N LEU A 193 12.23 -16.58 -5.47
CA LEU A 193 13.57 -16.18 -5.03
C LEU A 193 13.57 -15.71 -3.56
N LEU A 194 12.61 -14.87 -3.19
CA LEU A 194 12.49 -14.43 -1.78
C LEU A 194 12.31 -15.60 -0.83
N LEU A 195 11.42 -16.55 -1.16
CA LEU A 195 11.13 -17.72 -0.31
C LEU A 195 12.34 -18.63 -0.20
N GLU A 196 13.02 -18.93 -1.32
CA GLU A 196 14.27 -19.70 -1.35
C GLU A 196 15.36 -19.09 -0.45
N LYS A 197 15.60 -17.78 -0.63
CA LYS A 197 16.65 -17.10 0.15
C LYS A 197 16.28 -16.94 1.64
N ALA A 198 14.99 -16.80 1.95
CA ALA A 198 14.52 -16.80 3.34
C ALA A 198 14.72 -18.18 4.00
N GLU A 199 14.45 -19.26 3.28
CA GLU A 199 14.67 -20.62 3.75
C GLU A 199 16.17 -20.89 4.05
N GLU A 200 17.07 -20.46 3.15
CA GLU A 200 18.52 -20.55 3.37
C GLU A 200 18.97 -19.84 4.65
N VAL A 201 18.47 -18.60 4.89
CA VAL A 201 18.84 -17.83 6.10
C VAL A 201 18.30 -18.50 7.35
N ILE A 202 17.03 -18.93 7.33
CA ILE A 202 16.37 -19.55 8.50
C ILE A 202 17.06 -20.89 8.86
N SER A 203 17.39 -21.70 7.85
CA SER A 203 18.06 -23.00 8.05
C SER A 203 19.49 -22.84 8.58
N GLY A 204 20.19 -21.78 8.18
CA GLY A 204 21.52 -21.45 8.70
C GLY A 204 21.56 -20.95 10.14
N CYS A 205 20.40 -20.64 10.74
CA CYS A 205 20.26 -20.21 12.14
C CYS A 205 19.84 -21.34 13.08
N ARG A 206 19.60 -22.55 12.56
CA ARG A 206 19.30 -23.78 13.34
C ARG A 206 20.57 -24.57 13.61
#